data_df3fe7ffd4766d1de3b5379f695232be
#
_entry.id   df3fe7ffd4766d1de3b5379f695232be
#
_cell.length_a   1.000
_cell.length_b   1.000
_cell.length_c   1.000
_cell.angle_alpha   90.00
_cell.angle_beta   90.00
_cell.angle_gamma   90.00
#
_symmetry.space_group_name_H-M   'P 1'
#
loop_
_entity.id
_entity.type
_entity.pdbx_description
1 polymer ?
#
loop_
_entity_poly.entity_id
_entity_poly.type
_entity_poly.pdbx_seq_one_letter_code
_entity_poly.pdbx_strand_id
1 'polypeptide(L)'
;MLRQYIEAMGRGAPDYDRMTSEVAAQTRQQLPFSQAILSRLGALRAMSFRGVSGLGSDIYIAQFANGSAEWRIGLLKDGTIGRIALGPQY
;
A
#
# COMPACT_ATOMS: atom_id res chain seq x y z
N MET A 1 8.38 5.26 2.46
CA MET A 1 7.13 5.67 1.75
C MET A 1 6.03 4.64 1.92
N LEU A 2 6.24 3.40 1.47
CA LEU A 2 5.19 2.38 1.54
C LEU A 2 4.82 2.02 2.98
N ARG A 3 5.81 1.92 3.87
CA ARG A 3 5.53 1.66 5.29
C ARG A 3 4.60 2.70 5.87
N GLN A 4 4.86 3.98 5.59
CA GLN A 4 4.02 5.09 6.07
C GLN A 4 2.61 4.99 5.49
N TYR A 5 2.49 4.62 4.22
CA TYR A 5 1.20 4.42 3.57
C TYR A 5 0.40 3.32 4.27
N ILE A 6 1.03 2.16 4.51
CA ILE A 6 0.36 1.03 5.15
C ILE A 6 -0.08 1.39 6.57
N GLU A 7 0.79 2.04 7.33
CA GLU A 7 0.46 2.45 8.70
C GLU A 7 -0.67 3.47 8.74
N ALA A 8 -0.65 4.43 7.81
CA ALA A 8 -1.71 5.43 7.72
C ALA A 8 -3.05 4.81 7.33
N MET A 9 -3.04 3.84 6.41
CA MET A 9 -4.24 3.10 6.04
C MET A 9 -4.82 2.35 7.23
N GLY A 10 -3.96 1.70 8.03
CA GLY A 10 -4.40 0.98 9.21
C GLY A 10 -5.05 1.88 10.25
N ARG A 11 -4.62 3.13 10.34
CA ARG A 11 -5.21 4.12 11.24
C ARG A 11 -6.48 4.78 10.67
N GLY A 12 -6.80 4.51 9.40
CA GLY A 12 -7.92 5.17 8.74
C GLY A 12 -7.66 6.62 8.33
N ALA A 13 -6.38 7.00 8.24
CA ALA A 13 -5.97 8.37 7.95
C ALA A 13 -4.89 8.42 6.84
N PRO A 14 -5.21 7.94 5.62
CA PRO A 14 -4.25 8.00 4.51
C PRO A 14 -3.89 9.45 4.17
N ASP A 15 -2.65 9.65 3.73
CA ASP A 15 -2.19 10.96 3.30
C ASP A 15 -2.57 11.18 1.82
N TYR A 16 -3.77 11.66 1.59
CA TYR A 16 -4.29 11.89 0.25
C TYR A 16 -3.50 12.93 -0.54
N ASP A 17 -2.80 13.83 0.15
CA ASP A 17 -2.00 14.87 -0.50
C ASP A 17 -0.78 14.30 -1.21
N ARG A 18 -0.37 13.09 -0.87
CA ARG A 18 0.74 12.39 -1.53
C ARG A 18 0.31 11.52 -2.68
N MET A 19 -0.95 11.57 -3.05
CA MET A 19 -1.56 10.73 -4.08
C MET A 19 -2.08 11.59 -5.23
N THR A 20 -2.09 11.02 -6.44
CA THR A 20 -2.83 11.64 -7.54
C THR A 20 -4.32 11.62 -7.19
N SER A 21 -5.11 12.46 -7.88
CA SER A 21 -6.57 12.52 -7.68
C SER A 21 -7.22 11.16 -7.86
N GLU A 22 -6.76 10.39 -8.86
CA GLU A 22 -7.30 9.06 -9.16
C GLU A 22 -6.98 8.07 -8.05
N VAL A 23 -5.73 8.05 -7.58
CA VAL A 23 -5.32 7.17 -6.49
C VAL A 23 -6.03 7.54 -5.21
N ALA A 24 -6.17 8.84 -4.92
CA ALA A 24 -6.89 9.31 -3.74
C ALA A 24 -8.35 8.84 -3.75
N ALA A 25 -9.02 8.93 -4.90
CA ALA A 25 -10.41 8.50 -5.04
C ALA A 25 -10.55 7.00 -4.80
N GLN A 26 -9.66 6.20 -5.41
CA GLN A 26 -9.64 4.75 -5.21
C GLN A 26 -9.37 4.39 -3.76
N THR A 27 -8.43 5.08 -3.12
CA THR A 27 -8.08 4.83 -1.72
C THR A 27 -9.28 5.10 -0.81
N ARG A 28 -10.01 6.18 -1.04
CA ARG A 28 -11.21 6.49 -0.25
C ARG A 28 -12.28 5.41 -0.39
N GLN A 29 -12.51 4.94 -1.63
CA GLN A 29 -13.51 3.90 -1.88
C GLN A 29 -13.15 2.58 -1.22
N GLN A 30 -11.85 2.24 -1.21
CA GLN A 30 -11.39 0.95 -0.73
C GLN A 30 -10.94 0.97 0.73
N LEU A 31 -10.97 2.14 1.38
CA LEU A 31 -10.46 2.27 2.74
C LEU A 31 -11.07 1.28 3.74
N PRO A 32 -12.40 1.10 3.82
CA PRO A 32 -12.97 0.13 4.77
C PRO A 32 -12.50 -1.29 4.48
N PHE A 33 -12.41 -1.67 3.21
CA PHE A 33 -11.95 -2.99 2.79
C PHE A 33 -10.48 -3.19 3.16
N SER A 34 -9.63 -2.20 2.83
CA SER A 34 -8.20 -2.26 3.13
C SER A 34 -7.94 -2.29 4.64
N GLN A 35 -8.69 -1.52 5.42
CA GLN A 35 -8.57 -1.54 6.87
C GLN A 35 -8.93 -2.91 7.45
N ALA A 36 -9.97 -3.55 6.91
CA ALA A 36 -10.36 -4.89 7.36
C ALA A 36 -9.25 -5.90 7.10
N ILE A 37 -8.60 -5.83 5.93
CA ILE A 37 -7.48 -6.72 5.58
C ILE A 37 -6.31 -6.45 6.53
N LEU A 38 -5.93 -5.20 6.72
CA LEU A 38 -4.79 -4.84 7.58
C LEU A 38 -5.05 -5.20 9.03
N SER A 39 -6.29 -5.08 9.48
CA SER A 39 -6.67 -5.47 10.84
C SER A 39 -6.47 -6.97 11.06
N ARG A 40 -6.81 -7.80 10.06
CA ARG A 40 -6.59 -9.25 10.16
C ARG A 40 -5.13 -9.61 10.11
N LEU A 41 -4.34 -8.91 9.30
CA LEU A 41 -2.91 -9.17 9.18
C LEU A 41 -2.13 -8.75 10.41
N GLY A 42 -2.61 -7.76 11.14
CA GLY A 42 -1.97 -7.29 12.37
C GLY A 42 -0.85 -6.30 12.09
N ALA A 43 0.06 -6.16 13.04
CA ALA A 43 1.14 -5.18 12.96
C ALA A 43 2.14 -5.50 11.84
N LEU A 44 2.57 -4.47 11.13
CA LEU A 44 3.60 -4.58 10.11
C LEU A 44 4.94 -4.88 10.77
N ARG A 45 5.61 -5.95 10.32
CA ARG A 45 6.87 -6.43 10.89
C ARG A 45 8.07 -6.11 10.02
N ALA A 46 7.97 -6.38 8.72
CA ALA A 46 9.08 -6.21 7.80
C ALA A 46 8.57 -6.01 6.39
N MET A 47 9.41 -5.43 5.54
CA MET A 47 9.13 -5.28 4.11
C MET A 47 10.36 -5.68 3.32
N SER A 48 10.13 -6.37 2.19
CA SER A 48 11.19 -6.81 1.29
C SER A 48 10.88 -6.34 -0.12
N PHE A 49 11.85 -5.68 -0.76
CA PHE A 49 11.72 -5.31 -2.17
C PHE A 49 11.88 -6.56 -3.03
N ARG A 50 10.94 -6.76 -3.97
CA ARG A 50 10.92 -7.96 -4.82
C ARG A 50 11.29 -7.68 -6.27
N GLY A 51 11.21 -6.44 -6.70
CA GLY A 51 11.52 -6.09 -8.08
C GLY A 51 10.58 -5.05 -8.63
N VAL A 52 10.62 -4.87 -9.94
CA VAL A 52 9.80 -3.88 -10.65
C VAL A 52 8.89 -4.62 -11.61
N SER A 53 7.59 -4.25 -11.62
CA SER A 53 6.63 -4.84 -12.54
C SER A 53 6.86 -4.35 -13.96
N GLY A 54 6.24 -5.02 -14.93
CA GLY A 54 6.29 -4.58 -16.34
C GLY A 54 5.70 -3.19 -16.57
N LEU A 55 4.91 -2.69 -15.62
CA LEU A 55 4.31 -1.35 -15.68
C LEU A 55 5.13 -0.31 -14.94
N GLY A 56 6.30 -0.69 -14.40
CA GLY A 56 7.19 0.24 -13.72
C GLY A 56 6.87 0.47 -12.25
N SER A 57 5.99 -0.33 -11.65
CA SER A 57 5.70 -0.24 -10.22
C SER A 57 6.67 -1.09 -9.43
N ASP A 58 7.11 -0.59 -8.28
CA ASP A 58 7.92 -1.36 -7.34
C ASP A 58 7.04 -2.39 -6.62
N ILE A 59 7.55 -3.60 -6.51
CA ILE A 59 6.85 -4.71 -5.86
C ILE A 59 7.52 -5.01 -4.53
N TYR A 60 6.72 -5.02 -3.46
CA TYR A 60 7.18 -5.34 -2.10
C TYR A 60 6.36 -6.46 -1.52
N ILE A 61 6.99 -7.28 -0.70
CA ILE A 61 6.28 -8.20 0.20
C ILE A 61 6.36 -7.61 1.60
N ALA A 62 5.20 -7.31 2.18
CA ALA A 62 5.09 -6.83 3.55
C ALA A 62 4.70 -7.99 4.45
N GLN A 63 5.48 -8.21 5.50
CA GLN A 63 5.20 -9.25 6.50
C GLN A 63 4.55 -8.61 7.70
N PHE A 64 3.43 -9.19 8.11
CA PHE A 64 2.65 -8.77 9.26
C PHE A 64 2.63 -9.86 10.32
N ALA A 65 2.11 -9.55 11.48
CA ALA A 65 2.06 -10.52 12.60
C ALA A 65 1.32 -11.81 12.22
N ASN A 66 0.27 -11.73 11.41
CA ASN A 66 -0.61 -12.85 11.09
C ASN A 66 -0.60 -13.24 9.62
N GLY A 67 0.38 -12.78 8.84
CA GLY A 67 0.46 -13.13 7.43
C GLY A 67 1.30 -12.15 6.65
N SER A 68 1.24 -12.24 5.32
CA SER A 68 1.95 -11.33 4.45
C SER A 68 1.10 -10.93 3.26
N ALA A 69 1.48 -9.85 2.59
CA ALA A 69 0.77 -9.34 1.42
C ALA A 69 1.75 -8.72 0.45
N GLU A 70 1.47 -8.86 -0.83
CA GLU A 70 2.22 -8.19 -1.87
C GLU A 70 1.64 -6.80 -2.09
N TRP A 71 2.52 -5.81 -2.24
CA TRP A 71 2.16 -4.43 -2.55
C TRP A 71 2.88 -3.97 -3.79
N ARG A 72 2.20 -3.20 -4.62
CA ARG A 72 2.79 -2.56 -5.79
C ARG A 72 2.57 -1.07 -5.68
N ILE A 73 3.65 -0.30 -5.81
CA ILE A 73 3.61 1.15 -5.69
C ILE A 73 4.41 1.79 -6.83
N GLY A 74 3.80 2.75 -7.50
CA GLY A 74 4.47 3.55 -8.52
C GLY A 74 4.46 5.02 -8.13
N LEU A 75 5.64 5.64 -8.12
CA LEU A 75 5.79 7.05 -7.80
C LEU A 75 6.03 7.86 -9.06
N LEU A 76 5.48 9.07 -9.10
CA LEU A 76 5.78 10.06 -10.12
C LEU A 76 7.11 10.74 -9.80
N LYS A 77 7.60 11.57 -10.71
CA LYS A 77 8.89 12.25 -10.56
C LYS A 77 8.96 13.12 -9.31
N ASP A 78 7.84 13.68 -8.90
CA ASP A 78 7.76 14.54 -7.72
C ASP A 78 7.54 13.77 -6.41
N GLY A 79 7.52 12.44 -6.47
CA GLY A 79 7.30 11.60 -5.29
C GLY A 79 5.82 11.32 -4.98
N THR A 80 4.90 11.84 -5.79
CA THR A 80 3.47 11.57 -5.64
C THR A 80 3.17 10.12 -6.01
N ILE A 81 2.30 9.47 -5.24
CA ILE A 81 1.87 8.11 -5.52
C ILE A 81 0.92 8.14 -6.73
N GLY A 82 1.39 7.61 -7.85
CA GLY A 82 0.61 7.52 -9.08
C GLY A 82 -0.04 6.17 -9.29
N ARG A 83 0.35 5.18 -8.49
CA ARG A 83 -0.19 3.82 -8.59
C ARG A 83 0.06 3.10 -7.28
N ILE A 84 -0.96 2.44 -6.77
CA ILE A 84 -0.84 1.62 -5.56
C ILE A 84 -1.84 0.47 -5.66
N ALA A 85 -1.42 -0.74 -5.31
CA ALA A 85 -2.29 -1.90 -5.33
C ALA A 85 -1.87 -2.88 -4.25
N LEU A 86 -2.87 -3.45 -3.57
CA LEU A 86 -2.69 -4.57 -2.66
C LEU A 86 -2.90 -5.84 -3.48
N GLY A 87 -1.85 -6.65 -3.57
CA GLY A 87 -1.88 -7.90 -4.31
C GLY A 87 -2.23 -9.09 -3.44
N PRO A 88 -1.78 -10.29 -3.86
CA PRO A 88 -2.08 -11.51 -3.13
C PRO A 88 -1.64 -11.46 -1.68
N GLN A 89 -2.43 -12.10 -0.82
CA GLN A 89 -2.16 -12.25 0.61
C GLN A 89 -1.80 -13.70 0.91
N TYR A 90 -0.85 -13.87 1.79
CA TYR A 90 -0.33 -15.21 2.12
C TYR A 90 -0.46 -15.55 3.59
#